data_15bee7330c267c00a3b1e8cd60f3b965
#
_entry.id   15bee7330c267c00a3b1e8cd60f3b965
#
_cell.length_a   1.000
_cell.length_b   1.000
_cell.length_c   1.000
_cell.angle_alpha   90.00
_cell.angle_beta   90.00
_cell.angle_gamma   90.00
#
_symmetry.space_group_name_H-M   'P 1'
#
loop_
_entity.id
_entity.type
_entity.pdbx_description
1 polymer ?
#
loop_
_entity_poly.entity_id
_entity_poly.type
_entity_poly.pdbx_seq_one_letter_code
_entity_poly.pdbx_strand_id
1 'polypeptide(L)'
;MISEEYYNRKEAKVTKREYLKQTAATRAERLRWWQEARFGMFVHWGLYSQLGRHEWVMNRERIPVEEYEKLADTWHPKERPAREWARLAQQAGIKYLVMTTKHHEGFCLWDTQQTDYNAVKRGPGRDLVREYVEACREFGLKVGFYYSLMDWHHPDGALCATDKAARRRFLDFTQGCVRELCSNYGKIDILWYDVSWPLRSPEEWESVKMSSMARELQPHIIINNRSQLDEDFGTPEEQVTAAEAGRAWEACMTFNGSWGYSFRGSHGFSLGRMNH
;
A
#
# COMPACT_ATOMS: atom_id res chain seq x y z
N MET A 1 -12.90 15.52 -20.20
CA MET A 1 -11.44 15.69 -20.34
C MET A 1 -11.08 17.02 -19.69
N ILE A 2 -10.45 16.99 -18.51
CA ILE A 2 -9.89 18.17 -17.85
C ILE A 2 -8.50 18.34 -18.49
N SER A 3 -8.22 19.51 -19.06
CA SER A 3 -7.02 19.74 -19.88
C SER A 3 -5.73 19.71 -19.03
N GLU A 4 -4.61 19.28 -19.64
CA GLU A 4 -3.26 19.37 -19.05
C GLU A 4 -2.92 20.77 -18.53
N GLU A 5 -3.46 21.83 -19.14
CA GLU A 5 -3.32 23.22 -18.67
C GLU A 5 -3.97 23.48 -17.31
N TYR A 6 -5.02 22.76 -16.92
CA TYR A 6 -5.65 22.88 -15.60
C TYR A 6 -4.73 22.37 -14.51
N TYR A 7 -3.97 21.29 -14.80
CA TYR A 7 -2.99 20.72 -13.87
C TYR A 7 -1.75 21.61 -13.72
N ASN A 8 -1.27 22.23 -14.79
CA ASN A 8 -0.10 23.11 -14.75
C ASN A 8 -0.33 24.45 -14.03
N ARG A 9 -1.56 24.93 -13.90
CA ARG A 9 -1.89 26.21 -13.23
C ARG A 9 -2.03 26.11 -11.71
N LYS A 10 -2.14 24.91 -11.12
CA LYS A 10 -2.28 24.69 -9.68
C LYS A 10 -1.00 24.23 -8.97
N GLU A 11 0.14 24.17 -9.63
CA GLU A 11 1.43 23.92 -8.98
C GLU A 11 1.96 25.17 -8.22
N ALA A 12 1.13 25.84 -7.44
CA ALA A 12 1.64 26.57 -6.30
C ALA A 12 2.18 25.49 -5.36
N LYS A 13 3.51 25.36 -5.30
CA LYS A 13 4.20 24.37 -4.47
C LYS A 13 3.78 24.58 -3.03
N VAL A 14 2.77 23.85 -2.56
CA VAL A 14 2.37 23.83 -1.16
C VAL A 14 3.59 23.38 -0.37
N THR A 15 4.05 24.19 0.56
CA THR A 15 5.20 23.82 1.40
C THR A 15 4.80 22.68 2.33
N LYS A 16 5.77 21.87 2.77
CA LYS A 16 5.54 20.81 3.76
C LYS A 16 4.80 21.34 5.01
N ARG A 17 5.17 22.52 5.49
CA ARG A 17 4.53 23.15 6.66
C ARG A 17 3.06 23.48 6.41
N GLU A 18 2.74 24.04 5.25
CA GLU A 18 1.36 24.36 4.86
C GLU A 18 0.52 23.09 4.68
N TYR A 19 1.07 22.10 3.99
CA TYR A 19 0.44 20.79 3.83
C TYR A 19 0.09 20.17 5.20
N LEU A 20 1.05 20.05 6.11
CA LEU A 20 0.84 19.49 7.43
C LEU A 20 -0.18 20.29 8.27
N LYS A 21 -0.18 21.62 8.15
CA LYS A 21 -1.18 22.47 8.81
C LYS A 21 -2.59 22.23 8.26
N GLN A 22 -2.73 22.12 6.94
CA GLN A 22 -4.03 21.86 6.29
C GLN A 22 -4.55 20.47 6.65
N THR A 23 -3.70 19.44 6.59
CA THR A 23 -4.08 18.08 6.93
C THR A 23 -4.43 17.90 8.40
N ALA A 24 -3.72 18.58 9.30
CA ALA A 24 -4.01 18.55 10.73
C ALA A 24 -5.40 19.12 11.06
N ALA A 25 -5.87 20.14 10.34
CA ALA A 25 -7.15 20.78 10.60
C ALA A 25 -8.36 19.83 10.42
N THR A 26 -8.25 18.81 9.57
CA THR A 26 -9.33 17.85 9.27
C THR A 26 -9.00 16.42 9.74
N ARG A 27 -7.84 16.20 10.35
CA ARG A 27 -7.35 14.88 10.78
C ARG A 27 -8.33 14.16 11.71
N ALA A 28 -8.84 14.84 12.71
CA ALA A 28 -9.75 14.26 13.70
C ALA A 28 -11.06 13.74 13.04
N GLU A 29 -11.58 14.47 12.05
CA GLU A 29 -12.76 14.06 11.31
C GLU A 29 -12.49 12.81 10.47
N ARG A 30 -11.36 12.79 9.73
CA ARG A 30 -10.97 11.64 8.91
C ARG A 30 -10.72 10.39 9.74
N LEU A 31 -10.10 10.52 10.92
CA LEU A 31 -9.74 9.41 11.80
C LEU A 31 -10.90 8.87 12.63
N ARG A 32 -11.99 9.58 12.80
CA ARG A 32 -13.10 9.19 13.69
C ARG A 32 -13.56 7.76 13.47
N TRP A 33 -13.92 7.41 12.25
CA TRP A 33 -14.40 6.07 11.91
C TRP A 33 -13.36 4.99 12.19
N TRP A 34 -12.08 5.29 11.95
CA TRP A 34 -10.98 4.35 12.12
C TRP A 34 -10.64 4.11 13.60
N GLN A 35 -10.70 5.16 14.39
CA GLN A 35 -10.56 5.06 15.85
C GLN A 35 -11.72 4.28 16.49
N GLU A 36 -12.92 4.39 15.95
CA GLU A 36 -14.08 3.60 16.36
C GLU A 36 -13.97 2.14 15.89
N ALA A 37 -13.42 1.91 14.70
CA ALA A 37 -13.25 0.58 14.11
C ALA A 37 -12.27 -0.30 14.89
N ARG A 38 -11.14 0.23 15.31
CA ARG A 38 -10.07 -0.37 16.15
C ARG A 38 -9.44 -1.66 15.63
N PHE A 39 -10.07 -2.38 14.73
CA PHE A 39 -9.64 -3.69 14.28
C PHE A 39 -9.77 -3.81 12.78
N GLY A 40 -8.63 -4.00 12.09
CA GLY A 40 -8.52 -4.24 10.67
C GLY A 40 -7.76 -5.52 10.35
N MET A 41 -7.75 -5.91 9.08
CA MET A 41 -7.03 -7.05 8.58
C MET A 41 -6.13 -6.63 7.41
N PHE A 42 -4.86 -7.01 7.47
CA PHE A 42 -3.95 -6.96 6.34
C PHE A 42 -4.04 -8.24 5.50
N VAL A 43 -3.97 -8.08 4.19
CA VAL A 43 -3.84 -9.18 3.25
C VAL A 43 -2.56 -8.97 2.43
N HIS A 44 -1.51 -9.71 2.77
CA HIS A 44 -0.29 -9.76 1.99
C HIS A 44 -0.42 -10.85 0.93
N TRP A 45 -0.59 -10.43 -0.32
CA TRP A 45 -0.85 -11.33 -1.43
C TRP A 45 -0.23 -10.79 -2.72
N GLY A 46 0.47 -11.64 -3.45
CA GLY A 46 1.20 -11.29 -4.67
C GLY A 46 1.88 -12.53 -5.25
N LEU A 47 2.81 -12.34 -6.18
CA LEU A 47 3.53 -13.45 -6.83
C LEU A 47 4.27 -14.35 -5.83
N TYR A 48 4.79 -13.78 -4.74
CA TYR A 48 5.45 -14.50 -3.66
C TYR A 48 4.55 -15.58 -3.01
N SER A 49 3.23 -15.42 -3.09
CA SER A 49 2.30 -16.41 -2.53
C SER A 49 2.38 -17.77 -3.22
N GLN A 50 2.80 -17.81 -4.50
CA GLN A 50 3.04 -19.08 -5.22
C GLN A 50 4.19 -19.88 -4.60
N LEU A 51 5.20 -19.17 -4.12
CA LEU A 51 6.39 -19.80 -3.54
C LEU A 51 6.16 -20.25 -2.09
N GLY A 52 5.27 -19.60 -1.35
CA GLY A 52 4.95 -19.95 0.03
C GLY A 52 6.14 -19.89 0.97
N ARG A 53 7.10 -19.01 0.72
CA ARG A 53 8.37 -18.91 1.46
C ARG A 53 8.66 -17.49 1.97
N HIS A 54 7.64 -16.70 2.24
CA HIS A 54 7.75 -15.32 2.69
C HIS A 54 7.60 -14.27 1.56
N GLU A 55 7.07 -13.09 1.88
CA GLU A 55 6.88 -11.99 0.93
C GLU A 55 8.21 -11.36 0.46
N TRP A 56 9.29 -11.53 1.22
CA TRP A 56 10.65 -11.11 0.86
C TRP A 56 11.47 -12.17 0.13
N VAL A 57 10.85 -13.26 -0.31
CA VAL A 57 11.54 -14.42 -0.91
C VAL A 57 12.47 -14.02 -2.06
N MET A 58 12.04 -13.11 -2.95
CA MET A 58 12.87 -12.61 -4.05
C MET A 58 14.20 -12.04 -3.55
N ASN A 59 14.16 -11.19 -2.55
CA ASN A 59 15.34 -10.54 -1.97
C ASN A 59 16.18 -11.52 -1.13
N ARG A 60 15.55 -12.26 -0.22
CA ARG A 60 16.24 -13.16 0.72
C ARG A 60 16.93 -14.33 0.03
N GLU A 61 16.33 -14.88 -1.00
CA GLU A 61 16.89 -15.96 -1.79
C GLU A 61 17.69 -15.44 -3.00
N ARG A 62 17.79 -14.11 -3.16
CA ARG A 62 18.53 -13.46 -4.25
C ARG A 62 18.09 -13.95 -5.63
N ILE A 63 16.78 -14.13 -5.82
CA ILE A 63 16.24 -14.55 -7.11
C ILE A 63 16.40 -13.39 -8.09
N PRO A 64 17.07 -13.60 -9.24
CA PRO A 64 17.19 -12.57 -10.26
C PRO A 64 15.84 -12.07 -10.74
N VAL A 65 15.74 -10.79 -11.14
CA VAL A 65 14.51 -10.18 -11.61
C VAL A 65 13.90 -10.99 -12.77
N GLU A 66 14.73 -11.38 -13.73
CA GLU A 66 14.34 -12.12 -14.95
C GLU A 66 13.79 -13.53 -14.64
N GLU A 67 14.18 -14.11 -13.51
CA GLU A 67 13.65 -15.40 -13.05
C GLU A 67 12.37 -15.21 -12.23
N TYR A 68 12.35 -14.19 -11.36
CA TYR A 68 11.20 -13.94 -10.51
C TYR A 68 9.97 -13.49 -11.30
N GLU A 69 10.15 -12.65 -12.32
CA GLU A 69 9.04 -12.14 -13.12
C GLU A 69 8.29 -13.23 -13.91
N LYS A 70 8.92 -14.38 -14.16
CA LYS A 70 8.27 -15.56 -14.79
C LYS A 70 7.13 -16.12 -13.94
N LEU A 71 7.14 -15.84 -12.63
CA LEU A 71 6.03 -16.22 -11.75
C LEU A 71 4.70 -15.59 -12.18
N ALA A 72 4.73 -14.40 -12.80
CA ALA A 72 3.54 -13.76 -13.31
C ALA A 72 2.86 -14.62 -14.38
N ASP A 73 3.64 -15.24 -15.28
CA ASP A 73 3.13 -16.02 -16.41
C ASP A 73 2.47 -17.35 -15.98
N THR A 74 2.78 -17.82 -14.78
CA THR A 74 2.25 -19.08 -14.22
C THR A 74 1.26 -18.86 -13.07
N TRP A 75 0.92 -17.61 -12.77
CA TRP A 75 0.05 -17.32 -11.64
C TRP A 75 -1.42 -17.48 -12.00
N HIS A 76 -2.04 -18.49 -11.41
CA HIS A 76 -3.46 -18.80 -11.55
C HIS A 76 -4.18 -18.77 -10.18
N PRO A 77 -4.42 -17.60 -9.61
CA PRO A 77 -5.13 -17.51 -8.36
C PRO A 77 -6.60 -17.95 -8.51
N LYS A 78 -7.18 -18.45 -7.40
CA LYS A 78 -8.61 -18.77 -7.35
C LYS A 78 -9.45 -17.62 -7.92
N GLU A 79 -10.64 -17.95 -8.41
CA GLU A 79 -11.63 -16.93 -8.75
C GLU A 79 -12.11 -16.20 -7.48
N ARG A 80 -12.10 -14.88 -7.53
CA ARG A 80 -12.60 -13.98 -6.48
C ARG A 80 -12.16 -14.33 -5.05
N PRO A 81 -10.87 -14.56 -4.77
CA PRO A 81 -10.41 -14.96 -3.44
C PRO A 81 -10.71 -13.88 -2.40
N ALA A 82 -10.72 -12.62 -2.80
CA ALA A 82 -11.04 -11.48 -1.93
C ALA A 82 -12.45 -11.54 -1.34
N ARG A 83 -13.40 -12.18 -2.01
CA ARG A 83 -14.75 -12.35 -1.49
C ARG A 83 -14.78 -13.26 -0.25
N GLU A 84 -13.96 -14.30 -0.25
CA GLU A 84 -13.80 -15.18 0.91
C GLU A 84 -13.13 -14.44 2.08
N TRP A 85 -12.08 -13.67 1.82
CA TRP A 85 -11.42 -12.87 2.84
C TRP A 85 -12.35 -11.84 3.48
N ALA A 86 -13.09 -11.10 2.65
CA ALA A 86 -14.04 -10.09 3.12
C ALA A 86 -15.16 -10.69 3.95
N ARG A 87 -15.69 -11.86 3.54
CA ARG A 87 -16.70 -12.59 4.30
C ARG A 87 -16.18 -13.01 5.67
N LEU A 88 -14.97 -13.60 5.73
CA LEU A 88 -14.35 -14.01 6.98
C LEU A 88 -14.05 -12.80 7.88
N ALA A 89 -13.55 -11.71 7.32
CA ALA A 89 -13.31 -10.47 8.04
C ALA A 89 -14.60 -9.92 8.67
N GLN A 90 -15.67 -9.86 7.91
CA GLN A 90 -16.98 -9.42 8.42
C GLN A 90 -17.47 -10.32 9.57
N GLN A 91 -17.37 -11.64 9.44
CA GLN A 91 -17.75 -12.59 10.48
C GLN A 91 -16.90 -12.45 11.76
N ALA A 92 -15.62 -12.09 11.61
CA ALA A 92 -14.70 -11.80 12.72
C ALA A 92 -14.92 -10.42 13.36
N GLY A 93 -15.86 -9.61 12.85
CA GLY A 93 -16.12 -8.27 13.36
C GLY A 93 -15.11 -7.20 12.89
N ILE A 94 -14.22 -7.54 11.96
CA ILE A 94 -13.25 -6.63 11.33
C ILE A 94 -14.01 -5.54 10.55
N LYS A 95 -13.50 -4.33 10.53
CA LYS A 95 -14.18 -3.15 9.96
C LYS A 95 -13.53 -2.64 8.68
N TYR A 96 -12.26 -2.95 8.44
CA TYR A 96 -11.53 -2.54 7.25
C TYR A 96 -10.48 -3.59 6.85
N LEU A 97 -10.21 -3.68 5.58
CA LEU A 97 -9.12 -4.47 5.03
C LEU A 97 -8.09 -3.56 4.38
N VAL A 98 -6.83 -3.96 4.44
CA VAL A 98 -5.74 -3.36 3.65
C VAL A 98 -5.07 -4.48 2.86
N MET A 99 -5.06 -4.37 1.53
CA MET A 99 -4.42 -5.35 0.65
C MET A 99 -3.18 -4.76 -0.01
N THR A 100 -2.13 -5.56 -0.15
CA THR A 100 -0.96 -5.21 -0.95
C THR A 100 -1.35 -5.10 -2.42
N THR A 101 -1.51 -3.86 -2.93
CA THR A 101 -1.79 -3.63 -4.35
C THR A 101 -0.54 -3.77 -5.21
N LYS A 102 0.62 -3.35 -4.68
CA LYS A 102 1.96 -3.59 -5.19
C LYS A 102 2.91 -3.76 -4.00
N HIS A 103 3.57 -4.89 -3.88
CA HIS A 103 4.61 -5.14 -2.89
C HIS A 103 6.01 -4.81 -3.48
N HIS A 104 7.09 -5.08 -2.75
CA HIS A 104 8.45 -4.69 -3.14
C HIS A 104 8.94 -5.33 -4.44
N GLU A 105 8.39 -6.49 -4.84
CA GLU A 105 8.72 -7.18 -6.08
C GLU A 105 8.18 -6.47 -7.34
N GLY A 106 7.42 -5.39 -7.15
CA GLY A 106 7.00 -4.49 -8.23
C GLY A 106 5.78 -4.94 -9.03
N PHE A 107 5.21 -6.14 -8.80
CA PHE A 107 4.05 -6.62 -9.53
C PHE A 107 2.78 -5.89 -9.10
N CYS A 108 2.12 -5.24 -10.06
CA CYS A 108 0.90 -4.48 -9.83
C CYS A 108 -0.32 -5.40 -9.94
N LEU A 109 -1.15 -5.48 -8.89
CA LEU A 109 -2.34 -6.34 -8.88
C LEU A 109 -3.54 -5.74 -9.63
N TRP A 110 -3.39 -4.58 -10.30
CA TRP A 110 -4.44 -3.88 -11.03
C TRP A 110 -4.04 -3.58 -12.48
N ASP A 111 -4.99 -3.15 -13.29
CA ASP A 111 -4.79 -2.72 -14.68
C ASP A 111 -4.12 -1.34 -14.74
N THR A 112 -2.82 -1.30 -14.40
CA THR A 112 -2.05 -0.07 -14.49
C THR A 112 -1.59 0.23 -15.91
N GLN A 113 -1.54 1.52 -16.24
CA GLN A 113 -0.96 2.02 -17.47
C GLN A 113 0.53 2.40 -17.33
N GLN A 114 1.09 2.26 -16.11
CA GLN A 114 2.47 2.64 -15.82
C GLN A 114 3.48 1.54 -16.20
N THR A 115 3.05 0.28 -16.22
CA THR A 115 3.89 -0.86 -16.58
C THR A 115 3.05 -2.02 -17.11
N ASP A 116 3.64 -2.87 -17.94
CA ASP A 116 3.03 -4.14 -18.37
C ASP A 116 3.23 -5.27 -17.34
N TYR A 117 4.04 -5.04 -16.30
CA TYR A 117 4.23 -5.99 -15.21
C TYR A 117 3.06 -5.88 -14.22
N ASN A 118 1.89 -6.33 -14.66
CA ASN A 118 0.65 -6.25 -13.91
C ASN A 118 -0.27 -7.45 -14.15
N ALA A 119 -1.25 -7.64 -13.27
CA ALA A 119 -2.12 -8.81 -13.23
C ALA A 119 -3.06 -8.94 -14.45
N VAL A 120 -3.30 -7.86 -15.19
CA VAL A 120 -4.17 -7.88 -16.38
C VAL A 120 -3.38 -8.26 -17.62
N LYS A 121 -2.17 -7.71 -17.79
CA LYS A 121 -1.32 -7.94 -18.98
C LYS A 121 -0.44 -9.18 -18.86
N ARG A 122 -0.03 -9.52 -17.64
CA ARG A 122 0.71 -10.76 -17.32
C ARG A 122 0.02 -11.51 -16.18
N GLY A 123 -0.03 -12.83 -16.24
CA GLY A 123 -0.61 -13.66 -15.20
C GLY A 123 -2.11 -13.89 -15.40
N PRO A 124 -2.95 -13.59 -14.38
CA PRO A 124 -4.35 -14.03 -14.36
C PRO A 124 -5.27 -13.33 -15.37
N GLY A 125 -4.84 -12.27 -16.05
CA GLY A 125 -5.67 -11.51 -16.97
C GLY A 125 -6.85 -10.78 -16.32
N ARG A 126 -6.76 -10.48 -15.03
CA ARG A 126 -7.84 -9.90 -14.21
C ARG A 126 -7.32 -8.75 -13.34
N ASP A 127 -8.15 -7.74 -13.13
CA ASP A 127 -7.89 -6.67 -12.15
C ASP A 127 -8.25 -7.16 -10.74
N LEU A 128 -7.25 -7.64 -10.02
CA LEU A 128 -7.41 -8.24 -8.70
C LEU A 128 -7.72 -7.18 -7.62
N VAL A 129 -7.31 -5.93 -7.82
CA VAL A 129 -7.66 -4.82 -6.94
C VAL A 129 -9.15 -4.49 -7.08
N ARG A 130 -9.70 -4.54 -8.28
CA ARG A 130 -11.14 -4.35 -8.50
C ARG A 130 -11.95 -5.44 -7.81
N GLU A 131 -11.57 -6.71 -7.97
CA GLU A 131 -12.22 -7.83 -7.28
C GLU A 131 -12.20 -7.64 -5.75
N TYR A 132 -11.08 -7.17 -5.22
CA TYR A 132 -10.93 -6.87 -3.79
C TYR A 132 -11.85 -5.74 -3.32
N VAL A 133 -11.88 -4.64 -4.06
CA VAL A 133 -12.74 -3.48 -3.72
C VAL A 133 -14.23 -3.85 -3.76
N GLU A 134 -14.64 -4.60 -4.79
CA GLU A 134 -16.01 -5.10 -4.90
C GLU A 134 -16.38 -5.99 -3.72
N ALA A 135 -15.49 -6.91 -3.34
CA ALA A 135 -15.68 -7.77 -2.18
C ALA A 135 -15.80 -6.98 -0.86
N CYS A 136 -14.93 -6.02 -0.63
CA CYS A 136 -15.03 -5.18 0.56
C CYS A 136 -16.38 -4.46 0.64
N ARG A 137 -16.84 -3.91 -0.47
CA ARG A 137 -18.14 -3.21 -0.53
C ARG A 137 -19.33 -4.14 -0.33
N GLU A 138 -19.30 -5.34 -0.94
CA GLU A 138 -20.33 -6.36 -0.75
C GLU A 138 -20.53 -6.70 0.74
N PHE A 139 -19.46 -6.75 1.51
CA PHE A 139 -19.48 -7.08 2.94
C PHE A 139 -19.44 -5.86 3.88
N GLY A 140 -19.61 -4.65 3.35
CA GLY A 140 -19.67 -3.42 4.16
C GLY A 140 -18.37 -3.05 4.87
N LEU A 141 -17.21 -3.47 4.32
CA LEU A 141 -15.89 -3.19 4.87
C LEU A 141 -15.30 -1.93 4.22
N LYS A 142 -14.51 -1.20 4.99
CA LYS A 142 -13.71 -0.10 4.49
C LYS A 142 -12.52 -0.62 3.68
N VAL A 143 -12.16 0.12 2.63
CA VAL A 143 -11.14 -0.27 1.66
C VAL A 143 -9.81 0.43 1.94
N GLY A 144 -8.77 -0.34 2.16
CA GLY A 144 -7.40 0.13 2.28
C GLY A 144 -6.51 -0.44 1.19
N PHE A 145 -5.61 0.38 0.68
CA PHE A 145 -4.56 -0.02 -0.24
C PHE A 145 -3.20 0.13 0.40
N TYR A 146 -2.44 -0.95 0.43
CA TYR A 146 -1.01 -0.91 0.68
C TYR A 146 -0.27 -0.68 -0.65
N TYR A 147 0.69 0.20 -0.66
CA TYR A 147 1.56 0.47 -1.79
C TYR A 147 3.02 0.58 -1.33
N SER A 148 3.88 -0.32 -1.82
CA SER A 148 5.31 -0.23 -1.57
C SER A 148 5.93 0.91 -2.37
N LEU A 149 6.63 1.82 -1.68
CA LEU A 149 7.46 2.83 -2.31
C LEU A 149 8.75 2.21 -2.86
N MET A 150 9.30 1.19 -2.20
CA MET A 150 10.41 0.39 -2.71
C MET A 150 9.95 -0.50 -3.87
N ASP A 151 10.81 -0.67 -4.88
CA ASP A 151 10.53 -1.52 -6.03
C ASP A 151 11.82 -2.20 -6.51
N TRP A 152 11.82 -3.54 -6.48
CA TRP A 152 12.98 -4.33 -6.89
C TRP A 152 12.97 -4.67 -8.38
N HIS A 153 11.82 -4.55 -9.04
CA HIS A 153 11.66 -4.85 -10.46
C HIS A 153 11.91 -3.62 -11.34
N HIS A 154 11.48 -2.44 -10.88
CA HIS A 154 11.60 -1.24 -11.70
C HIS A 154 13.08 -0.90 -11.95
N PRO A 155 13.51 -0.68 -13.22
CA PRO A 155 14.93 -0.45 -13.55
C PRO A 155 15.53 0.76 -12.81
N ASP A 156 14.74 1.77 -12.53
CA ASP A 156 15.15 2.96 -11.78
C ASP A 156 14.96 2.82 -10.26
N GLY A 157 14.37 1.72 -9.77
CA GLY A 157 14.02 1.55 -8.35
C GLY A 157 15.22 1.68 -7.40
N ALA A 158 16.37 1.08 -7.75
CA ALA A 158 17.60 1.25 -6.99
C ALA A 158 18.39 2.50 -7.43
N LEU A 159 18.38 2.83 -8.73
CA LEU A 159 19.16 3.93 -9.29
C LEU A 159 18.67 5.31 -8.86
N CYS A 160 17.40 5.44 -8.48
CA CYS A 160 16.80 6.71 -8.07
C CYS A 160 17.51 7.39 -6.90
N ALA A 161 18.27 6.63 -6.09
CA ALA A 161 19.04 7.19 -4.98
C ALA A 161 20.20 8.06 -5.44
N THR A 162 20.85 7.70 -6.56
CA THR A 162 22.11 8.30 -7.01
C THR A 162 21.98 9.06 -8.34
N ASP A 163 21.00 8.71 -9.17
CA ASP A 163 20.77 9.33 -10.47
C ASP A 163 19.47 10.15 -10.45
N LYS A 164 19.59 11.45 -10.72
CA LYS A 164 18.44 12.37 -10.72
C LYS A 164 17.44 12.10 -11.84
N ALA A 165 17.89 11.65 -13.00
CA ALA A 165 17.00 11.34 -14.13
C ALA A 165 16.23 10.04 -13.84
N ALA A 166 16.90 9.01 -13.31
CA ALA A 166 16.29 7.80 -12.83
C ALA A 166 15.26 8.11 -11.71
N ARG A 167 15.63 8.99 -10.77
CA ARG A 167 14.71 9.45 -9.72
C ARG A 167 13.45 10.07 -10.31
N ARG A 168 13.57 10.95 -11.31
CA ARG A 168 12.40 11.59 -11.93
C ARG A 168 11.46 10.54 -12.54
N ARG A 169 11.99 9.62 -13.35
CA ARG A 169 11.19 8.56 -13.97
C ARG A 169 10.51 7.66 -12.93
N PHE A 170 11.23 7.28 -11.87
CA PHE A 170 10.68 6.43 -10.81
C PHE A 170 9.60 7.16 -9.98
N LEU A 171 9.76 8.44 -9.70
CA LEU A 171 8.74 9.25 -9.04
C LEU A 171 7.50 9.44 -9.92
N ASP A 172 7.68 9.65 -11.22
CA ASP A 172 6.55 9.76 -12.16
C ASP A 172 5.77 8.45 -12.23
N PHE A 173 6.46 7.31 -12.30
CA PHE A 173 5.86 5.98 -12.20
C PHE A 173 5.08 5.79 -10.90
N THR A 174 5.71 6.09 -9.74
CA THR A 174 5.10 5.94 -8.42
C THR A 174 3.86 6.83 -8.26
N GLN A 175 3.96 8.10 -8.65
CA GLN A 175 2.84 9.04 -8.60
C GLN A 175 1.72 8.65 -9.56
N GLY A 176 2.06 8.11 -10.74
CA GLY A 176 1.10 7.55 -11.69
C GLY A 176 0.31 6.38 -11.10
N CYS A 177 0.99 5.41 -10.51
CA CYS A 177 0.36 4.28 -9.81
C CYS A 177 -0.58 4.73 -8.67
N VAL A 178 -0.13 5.62 -7.81
CA VAL A 178 -0.95 6.14 -6.69
C VAL A 178 -2.17 6.91 -7.22
N ARG A 179 -2.01 7.69 -8.29
CA ARG A 179 -3.12 8.38 -8.95
C ARG A 179 -4.17 7.40 -9.45
N GLU A 180 -3.77 6.34 -10.14
CA GLU A 180 -4.69 5.30 -10.63
C GLU A 180 -5.46 4.64 -9.50
N LEU A 181 -4.76 4.23 -8.44
CA LEU A 181 -5.37 3.62 -7.26
C LEU A 181 -6.39 4.56 -6.58
N CYS A 182 -6.10 5.85 -6.51
CA CYS A 182 -7.00 6.84 -5.93
C CYS A 182 -8.14 7.29 -6.88
N SER A 183 -8.07 7.00 -8.18
CA SER A 183 -9.06 7.46 -9.17
C SER A 183 -10.00 6.37 -9.66
N ASN A 184 -9.51 5.13 -9.83
CA ASN A 184 -10.19 4.12 -10.65
C ASN A 184 -11.12 3.20 -9.86
N TYR A 185 -11.12 3.27 -8.53
CA TYR A 185 -11.80 2.32 -7.65
C TYR A 185 -12.89 2.94 -6.76
N GLY A 186 -13.32 4.17 -7.06
CA GLY A 186 -14.28 4.91 -6.26
C GLY A 186 -13.71 5.28 -4.89
N LYS A 187 -14.52 5.23 -3.83
CA LYS A 187 -14.08 5.64 -2.49
C LYS A 187 -13.05 4.66 -1.91
N ILE A 188 -11.89 5.19 -1.52
CA ILE A 188 -10.81 4.47 -0.83
C ILE A 188 -10.61 5.12 0.54
N ASP A 189 -10.62 4.31 1.60
CA ASP A 189 -10.61 4.83 2.97
C ASP A 189 -9.20 4.96 3.56
N ILE A 190 -8.25 4.09 3.14
CA ILE A 190 -6.87 4.06 3.65
C ILE A 190 -5.88 3.94 2.50
N LEU A 191 -4.82 4.77 2.54
CA LEU A 191 -3.62 4.59 1.75
C LEU A 191 -2.45 4.31 2.69
N TRP A 192 -1.93 3.10 2.60
CA TRP A 192 -0.88 2.59 3.45
C TRP A 192 0.42 2.45 2.64
N TYR A 193 1.30 3.46 2.73
CA TYR A 193 2.64 3.39 2.12
C TYR A 193 3.55 2.47 2.92
N ASP A 194 4.53 1.86 2.24
CA ASP A 194 5.54 1.06 2.90
C ASP A 194 6.92 1.26 2.28
N VAL A 195 7.92 1.01 3.11
CA VAL A 195 9.37 1.05 2.83
C VAL A 195 9.78 2.17 1.89
N SER A 196 10.10 3.31 2.47
CA SER A 196 10.54 4.50 1.75
C SER A 196 12.04 4.47 1.33
N TRP A 197 12.57 3.28 1.07
CA TRP A 197 13.91 3.10 0.51
C TRP A 197 13.87 3.06 -1.02
N PRO A 198 14.95 3.49 -1.70
CA PRO A 198 16.24 3.96 -1.17
C PRO A 198 16.30 5.48 -0.89
N LEU A 199 15.24 6.24 -1.17
CA LEU A 199 15.20 7.68 -0.86
C LEU A 199 15.01 7.90 0.65
N ARG A 200 15.60 8.98 1.18
CA ARG A 200 15.76 9.15 2.63
C ARG A 200 15.01 10.34 3.22
N SER A 201 14.29 11.08 2.41
CA SER A 201 13.54 12.24 2.90
C SER A 201 12.20 12.39 2.16
N PRO A 202 11.22 13.06 2.77
CA PRO A 202 9.95 13.36 2.10
C PRO A 202 10.12 14.31 0.91
N GLU A 203 11.20 15.09 0.88
CA GLU A 203 11.55 15.97 -0.23
C GLU A 203 12.04 15.15 -1.43
N GLU A 204 12.88 14.13 -1.19
CA GLU A 204 13.35 13.23 -2.24
C GLU A 204 12.22 12.41 -2.85
N TRP A 205 11.24 11.96 -2.05
CA TRP A 205 10.05 11.25 -2.50
C TRP A 205 8.98 12.17 -3.11
N GLU A 206 9.14 13.48 -3.02
CA GLU A 206 8.05 14.44 -3.30
C GLU A 206 6.75 14.07 -2.55
N SER A 207 6.89 13.62 -1.30
CA SER A 207 5.78 13.06 -0.52
C SER A 207 4.63 14.04 -0.34
N VAL A 208 4.91 15.33 -0.19
CA VAL A 208 3.87 16.38 -0.12
C VAL A 208 3.03 16.39 -1.40
N LYS A 209 3.67 16.34 -2.58
CA LYS A 209 2.97 16.32 -3.86
C LYS A 209 2.11 15.07 -4.02
N MET A 210 2.68 13.91 -3.69
CA MET A 210 2.00 12.62 -3.79
C MET A 210 0.80 12.53 -2.84
N SER A 211 0.98 12.92 -1.58
CA SER A 211 -0.10 12.89 -0.59
C SER A 211 -1.17 13.96 -0.84
N SER A 212 -0.78 15.16 -1.31
CA SER A 212 -1.75 16.20 -1.73
C SER A 212 -2.63 15.70 -2.87
N MET A 213 -2.02 15.08 -3.89
CA MET A 213 -2.76 14.45 -4.99
C MET A 213 -3.75 13.38 -4.50
N ALA A 214 -3.30 12.50 -3.60
CA ALA A 214 -4.17 11.46 -3.04
C ALA A 214 -5.37 12.07 -2.29
N ARG A 215 -5.16 13.15 -1.52
CA ARG A 215 -6.23 13.85 -0.79
C ARG A 215 -7.15 14.69 -1.68
N GLU A 216 -6.64 15.24 -2.77
CA GLU A 216 -7.49 15.92 -3.77
C GLU A 216 -8.46 14.95 -4.43
N LEU A 217 -7.99 13.73 -4.73
CA LEU A 217 -8.80 12.66 -5.32
C LEU A 217 -9.73 11.99 -4.28
N GLN A 218 -9.27 11.90 -3.03
CA GLN A 218 -9.94 11.22 -1.93
C GLN A 218 -9.88 12.08 -0.65
N PRO A 219 -10.71 13.12 -0.49
CA PRO A 219 -10.59 14.09 0.63
C PRO A 219 -10.72 13.47 2.03
N HIS A 220 -11.36 12.32 2.15
CA HIS A 220 -11.59 11.59 3.40
C HIS A 220 -10.54 10.52 3.70
N ILE A 221 -9.58 10.30 2.79
CA ILE A 221 -8.58 9.23 2.94
C ILE A 221 -7.68 9.47 4.15
N ILE A 222 -7.41 8.41 4.91
CA ILE A 222 -6.34 8.45 5.92
C ILE A 222 -5.06 7.83 5.33
N ILE A 223 -3.93 8.42 5.67
CA ILE A 223 -2.61 8.05 5.15
C ILE A 223 -1.67 7.79 6.34
N ASN A 224 -0.87 6.73 6.27
CA ASN A 224 0.13 6.43 7.27
C ASN A 224 1.41 7.27 7.11
N ASN A 225 2.30 7.21 8.10
CA ASN A 225 3.52 8.03 8.14
C ASN A 225 4.71 7.45 7.34
N ARG A 226 4.55 6.34 6.61
CA ARG A 226 5.68 5.67 5.93
C ARG A 226 6.18 6.36 4.66
N SER A 227 5.50 7.39 4.19
CA SER A 227 6.04 8.32 3.18
C SER A 227 7.03 9.34 3.76
N GLN A 228 7.46 9.19 5.02
CA GLN A 228 8.30 10.09 5.79
C GLN A 228 7.67 11.46 6.09
N LEU A 229 6.36 11.60 5.92
CA LEU A 229 5.58 12.72 6.42
C LEU A 229 4.88 12.35 7.72
N ASP A 230 4.64 13.35 8.56
CA ASP A 230 3.79 13.22 9.74
C ASP A 230 2.30 13.26 9.33
N GLU A 231 1.86 12.13 8.76
CA GLU A 231 0.51 11.92 8.24
C GLU A 231 -0.49 11.59 9.37
N ASP A 232 -1.61 10.94 9.02
CA ASP A 232 -2.72 10.77 9.96
C ASP A 232 -2.39 9.83 11.12
N PHE A 233 -1.62 8.74 10.88
CA PHE A 233 -1.31 7.75 11.91
C PHE A 233 0.09 7.14 11.75
N GLY A 234 0.67 6.72 12.86
CA GLY A 234 1.91 5.95 12.91
C GLY A 234 1.66 4.45 12.81
N THR A 235 2.70 3.69 12.45
CA THR A 235 2.60 2.24 12.22
C THR A 235 3.73 1.47 12.89
N PRO A 236 3.72 1.33 14.25
CA PRO A 236 4.63 0.41 14.92
C PRO A 236 4.38 -1.02 14.41
N GLU A 237 5.48 -1.75 14.14
CA GLU A 237 5.45 -3.07 13.53
C GLU A 237 5.94 -4.11 14.53
N GLU A 238 5.19 -5.22 14.67
CA GLU A 238 5.47 -6.35 15.57
C GLU A 238 5.66 -5.94 17.05
N GLN A 239 5.18 -4.75 17.43
CA GLN A 239 5.28 -4.25 18.79
C GLN A 239 4.11 -3.33 19.13
N VAL A 240 3.72 -3.34 20.41
CA VAL A 240 2.78 -2.38 20.98
C VAL A 240 3.60 -1.38 21.79
N THR A 241 3.90 -0.23 21.20
CA THR A 241 4.59 0.86 21.87
C THR A 241 3.61 1.97 22.15
N ALA A 242 3.71 2.58 23.33
CA ALA A 242 2.93 3.77 23.63
C ALA A 242 3.28 4.86 22.61
N ALA A 243 2.28 5.34 21.88
CA ALA A 243 2.47 6.49 21.02
C ALA A 243 2.68 7.75 21.84
N GLU A 244 3.29 8.77 21.25
CA GLU A 244 3.27 10.11 21.81
C GLU A 244 1.83 10.53 22.10
N ALA A 245 1.61 11.22 23.22
CA ALA A 245 0.28 11.62 23.64
C ALA A 245 -0.46 12.39 22.54
N GLY A 246 -1.65 11.91 22.20
CA GLY A 246 -2.50 12.52 21.16
C GLY A 246 -2.21 12.06 19.71
N ARG A 247 -1.24 11.17 19.47
CA ARG A 247 -0.97 10.61 18.15
C ARG A 247 -1.76 9.32 17.92
N ALA A 248 -2.47 9.24 16.81
CA ALA A 248 -3.10 7.99 16.37
C ALA A 248 -2.04 7.03 15.82
N TRP A 249 -2.20 5.74 16.10
CA TRP A 249 -1.28 4.69 15.64
C TRP A 249 -1.99 3.37 15.43
N GLU A 250 -1.43 2.53 14.58
CA GLU A 250 -1.86 1.16 14.29
C GLU A 250 -0.69 0.22 14.55
N ALA A 251 -0.83 -0.71 15.49
CA ALA A 251 0.11 -1.82 15.60
C ALA A 251 -0.22 -2.87 14.55
N CYS A 252 0.68 -3.07 13.60
CA CYS A 252 0.55 -4.14 12.63
C CYS A 252 1.34 -5.37 13.10
N MET A 253 0.65 -6.53 13.14
CA MET A 253 1.15 -7.77 13.71
C MET A 253 0.91 -8.92 12.74
N THR A 254 1.87 -9.85 12.64
CA THR A 254 1.70 -11.09 11.87
C THR A 254 1.07 -12.19 12.72
N PHE A 255 0.37 -13.13 12.08
CA PHE A 255 -0.14 -14.33 12.76
C PHE A 255 0.90 -15.44 12.92
N ASN A 256 1.92 -15.48 12.05
CA ASN A 256 2.88 -16.60 11.98
C ASN A 256 4.34 -16.17 11.84
N GLY A 257 4.64 -14.90 12.14
CA GLY A 257 5.99 -14.34 12.03
C GLY A 257 6.43 -14.03 10.58
N SER A 258 5.47 -13.98 9.65
CA SER A 258 5.67 -13.59 8.24
C SER A 258 4.43 -12.83 7.77
N TRP A 259 4.61 -11.75 6.97
CA TRP A 259 3.48 -11.01 6.43
C TRP A 259 2.81 -11.79 5.30
N GLY A 260 3.58 -12.31 4.35
CA GLY A 260 3.10 -13.23 3.33
C GLY A 260 3.04 -14.68 3.84
N TYR A 261 2.25 -15.50 3.18
CA TYR A 261 2.16 -16.93 3.50
C TYR A 261 3.53 -17.60 3.45
N SER A 262 3.85 -18.37 4.50
CA SER A 262 5.05 -19.20 4.57
C SER A 262 4.71 -20.55 5.20
N PHE A 263 4.98 -21.66 4.47
CA PHE A 263 4.81 -23.01 5.01
C PHE A 263 5.94 -23.43 5.98
N ARG A 264 6.99 -22.60 6.12
CA ARG A 264 8.06 -22.78 7.11
C ARG A 264 7.81 -22.01 8.40
N GLY A 265 6.78 -21.15 8.44
CA GLY A 265 6.42 -20.39 9.63
C GLY A 265 5.77 -21.26 10.70
N SER A 266 5.95 -20.92 11.97
CA SER A 266 5.20 -21.54 13.06
C SER A 266 3.72 -21.17 12.90
N HIS A 267 2.85 -22.15 12.71
CA HIS A 267 1.42 -21.92 12.71
C HIS A 267 0.95 -21.71 14.16
N GLY A 268 0.72 -20.47 14.54
CA GLY A 268 0.11 -20.13 15.80
C GLY A 268 0.48 -18.75 16.32
N PHE A 269 -0.53 -18.02 16.69
CA PHE A 269 -0.40 -16.75 17.42
C PHE A 269 -0.07 -17.08 18.88
N SER A 270 1.10 -16.71 19.35
CA SER A 270 1.44 -16.82 20.77
C SER A 270 0.98 -15.57 21.50
N LEU A 271 -0.02 -15.68 22.36
CA LEU A 271 -0.45 -14.61 23.25
C LEU A 271 0.70 -14.08 24.14
N GLY A 272 1.80 -14.84 24.30
CA GLY A 272 3.00 -14.42 25.02
C GLY A 272 3.76 -13.25 24.38
N ARG A 273 3.55 -12.94 23.10
CA ARG A 273 4.14 -11.76 22.44
C ARG A 273 3.41 -10.46 22.70
N MET A 274 2.20 -10.51 23.26
CA MET A 274 1.44 -9.29 23.61
C MET A 274 1.78 -8.71 24.99
N ASN A 275 2.56 -9.41 25.80
CA ASN A 275 2.79 -9.06 27.22
C ASN A 275 4.19 -8.53 27.52
N HIS A 276 4.90 -7.98 26.55
CA HIS A 276 6.21 -7.34 26.79
C HIS A 276 6.23 -5.91 26.30
#